data_b559276ffb1ad1717f7bd1487871e479
#
_entry.id   b559276ffb1ad1717f7bd1487871e479
#
_cell.length_a   1.000
_cell.length_b   1.000
_cell.length_c   1.000
_cell.angle_alpha   90.00
_cell.angle_beta   90.00
_cell.angle_gamma   90.00
#
_symmetry.space_group_name_H-M   'P 1'
#
loop_
_entity.id
_entity.type
_entity.pdbx_description
1 polymer ?
#
loop_
_entity_poly.entity_id
_entity_poly.type
_entity_poly.pdbx_seq_one_letter_code
_entity_poly.pdbx_strand_id
1 'polypeptide(L)'
;MELKKLAAIAEANYIPFAPHNPSGPVANAATLQIAACCPNFAILEIMYSDVEWRKDVTNESLTYENGRIKIPDKPGLGIELNEEACLAHPYVEHNLRHYTGALTDIRPAKTEFYF
;
A
#
# COMPACT_ATOMS: atom_id res chain seq x y z
N MET A 1 -14.05 -5.95 0.41
CA MET A 1 -15.13 -6.40 1.34
C MET A 1 -14.61 -7.39 2.39
N GLU A 2 -13.74 -8.38 2.02
CA GLU A 2 -13.22 -9.40 2.95
C GLU A 2 -12.38 -8.78 4.08
N LEU A 3 -11.50 -7.82 3.78
CA LEU A 3 -10.68 -7.14 4.78
C LEU A 3 -11.51 -6.51 5.91
N LYS A 4 -12.68 -5.93 5.58
CA LYS A 4 -13.61 -5.38 6.57
C LYS A 4 -14.20 -6.46 7.49
N LYS A 5 -14.52 -7.63 6.94
CA LYS A 5 -15.02 -8.77 7.74
C LYS A 5 -13.94 -9.30 8.67
N LEU A 6 -12.71 -9.44 8.19
CA LEU A 6 -11.57 -9.86 9.02
C LEU A 6 -11.32 -8.88 10.16
N ALA A 7 -11.35 -7.57 9.88
CA ALA A 7 -11.23 -6.55 10.90
C ALA A 7 -12.33 -6.64 11.96
N ALA A 8 -13.57 -6.91 11.55
CA ALA A 8 -14.70 -7.06 12.49
C ALA A 8 -14.59 -8.34 13.36
N ILE A 9 -14.10 -9.44 12.79
CA ILE A 9 -13.82 -10.67 13.56
C ILE A 9 -12.71 -10.42 14.57
N ALA A 10 -11.65 -9.74 14.18
CA ALA A 10 -10.54 -9.35 15.05
C ALA A 10 -11.05 -8.44 16.18
N GLU A 11 -11.87 -7.43 15.86
CA GLU A 11 -12.47 -6.51 16.82
C GLU A 11 -13.29 -7.25 17.89
N ALA A 12 -14.16 -8.19 17.46
CA ALA A 12 -14.98 -9.00 18.37
C ALA A 12 -14.16 -9.86 19.34
N ASN A 13 -12.89 -10.10 19.03
CA ASN A 13 -11.95 -10.84 19.87
C ASN A 13 -10.89 -9.95 20.52
N TYR A 14 -11.07 -8.63 20.54
CA TYR A 14 -10.13 -7.65 21.10
C TYR A 14 -8.72 -7.71 20.47
N ILE A 15 -8.65 -8.11 19.19
CA ILE A 15 -7.38 -8.20 18.44
C ILE A 15 -7.19 -6.90 17.62
N PRO A 16 -6.04 -6.22 17.74
CA PRO A 16 -5.72 -5.09 16.88
C PRO A 16 -5.63 -5.49 15.40
N PHE A 17 -6.04 -4.59 14.52
CA PHE A 17 -6.01 -4.76 13.07
C PHE A 17 -4.86 -3.99 12.44
N ALA A 18 -3.92 -4.68 11.81
CA ALA A 18 -2.75 -4.12 11.16
C ALA A 18 -2.64 -4.70 9.72
N PRO A 19 -3.27 -4.07 8.71
CA PRO A 19 -3.25 -4.60 7.35
C PRO A 19 -1.86 -4.60 6.75
N HIS A 20 -1.48 -5.74 6.15
CA HIS A 20 -0.31 -5.89 5.32
C HIS A 20 -0.65 -5.45 3.88
N ASN A 21 0.02 -4.42 3.36
CA ASN A 21 -0.25 -3.89 2.04
C ASN A 21 1.03 -3.55 1.26
N PRO A 22 1.71 -4.56 0.68
CA PRO A 22 2.89 -4.35 -0.16
C PRO A 22 2.53 -4.00 -1.61
N SER A 23 1.29 -3.60 -1.86
CA SER A 23 0.75 -3.36 -3.20
C SER A 23 0.90 -1.89 -3.64
N GLY A 24 0.29 -1.53 -4.78
CA GLY A 24 0.38 -0.20 -5.37
C GLY A 24 -0.53 0.86 -4.73
N PRO A 25 -0.49 2.10 -5.25
CA PRO A 25 -1.23 3.24 -4.68
C PRO A 25 -2.74 3.04 -4.59
N VAL A 26 -3.34 2.34 -5.56
CA VAL A 26 -4.79 2.04 -5.55
C VAL A 26 -5.16 1.13 -4.39
N ALA A 27 -4.35 0.09 -4.13
CA ALA A 27 -4.56 -0.80 -2.99
C ALA A 27 -4.35 -0.07 -1.66
N ASN A 28 -3.37 0.85 -1.58
CA ASN A 28 -3.16 1.69 -0.42
C ASN A 28 -4.40 2.56 -0.13
N ALA A 29 -4.96 3.22 -1.15
CA ALA A 29 -6.17 4.02 -1.01
C ALA A 29 -7.38 3.18 -0.54
N ALA A 30 -7.55 1.98 -1.10
CA ALA A 30 -8.63 1.07 -0.69
C ALA A 30 -8.48 0.60 0.77
N THR A 31 -7.25 0.24 1.18
CA THR A 31 -6.97 -0.20 2.55
C THR A 31 -7.14 0.94 3.54
N LEU A 32 -6.77 2.17 3.16
CA LEU A 32 -6.94 3.37 3.97
C LEU A 32 -8.42 3.61 4.32
N GLN A 33 -9.34 3.40 3.37
CA GLN A 33 -10.79 3.53 3.63
C GLN A 33 -11.28 2.49 4.65
N ILE A 34 -10.74 1.27 4.58
CA ILE A 34 -11.07 0.23 5.57
C ILE A 34 -10.47 0.60 6.94
N ALA A 35 -9.22 1.01 6.99
CA ALA A 35 -8.55 1.41 8.23
C ALA A 35 -9.31 2.55 8.94
N ALA A 36 -9.79 3.53 8.16
CA ALA A 36 -10.55 4.68 8.67
C ALA A 36 -11.88 4.32 9.36
N CYS A 37 -12.45 3.16 9.03
CA CYS A 37 -13.73 2.71 9.60
C CYS A 37 -13.62 1.50 10.53
N CYS A 38 -12.41 1.14 10.97
CA CYS A 38 -12.16 0.02 11.88
C CYS A 38 -11.66 0.53 13.23
N PRO A 39 -12.45 0.45 14.32
CA PRO A 39 -12.07 0.96 15.64
C PRO A 39 -10.82 0.31 16.22
N ASN A 40 -10.56 -0.95 15.85
CA ASN A 40 -9.42 -1.74 16.28
C ASN A 40 -8.17 -1.55 15.38
N PHE A 41 -8.17 -0.57 14.47
CA PHE A 41 -7.00 -0.26 13.64
C PHE A 41 -5.80 0.18 14.49
N ALA A 42 -4.64 -0.44 14.24
CA ALA A 42 -3.40 -0.12 14.92
C ALA A 42 -2.41 0.63 13.99
N ILE A 43 -2.06 0.02 12.86
CA ILE A 43 -1.09 0.57 11.91
C ILE A 43 -1.32 -0.01 10.52
N LEU A 44 -1.00 0.73 9.48
CA LEU A 44 -1.00 0.28 8.09
C LEU A 44 0.43 0.10 7.59
N GLU A 45 0.77 -1.10 7.16
CA GLU A 45 2.00 -1.36 6.43
C GLU A 45 1.80 -1.04 4.95
N ILE A 46 2.74 -0.33 4.35
CA ILE A 46 2.71 0.03 2.93
C ILE A 46 4.10 -0.06 2.29
N MET A 47 4.14 -0.28 0.97
CA MET A 47 5.30 0.04 0.14
C MET A 47 5.19 1.50 -0.26
N TYR A 48 6.20 2.30 0.08
CA TYR A 48 6.17 3.75 -0.15
C TYR A 48 7.18 4.21 -1.19
N SER A 49 8.39 3.70 -1.13
CA SER A 49 9.53 4.14 -1.95
C SER A 49 10.25 2.97 -2.63
N ASP A 50 9.50 2.07 -3.24
CA ASP A 50 10.04 0.89 -3.92
C ASP A 50 10.42 1.15 -5.38
N VAL A 51 9.71 2.08 -6.04
CA VAL A 51 9.98 2.52 -7.42
C VAL A 51 9.73 4.02 -7.57
N GLU A 52 10.51 4.69 -8.42
CA GLU A 52 10.43 6.15 -8.64
C GLU A 52 9.06 6.59 -9.18
N TRP A 53 8.50 5.82 -10.09
CA TRP A 53 7.25 6.13 -10.79
C TRP A 53 5.98 5.76 -10.01
N ARG A 54 6.10 5.22 -8.77
CA ARG A 54 4.93 4.88 -7.94
C ARG A 54 3.94 6.04 -7.79
N LYS A 55 4.45 7.25 -7.63
CA LYS A 55 3.65 8.47 -7.46
C LYS A 55 2.89 8.87 -8.74
N ASP A 56 3.33 8.41 -9.90
CA ASP A 56 2.77 8.79 -11.20
C ASP A 56 1.59 7.90 -11.60
N VAL A 57 1.39 6.76 -10.92
CA VAL A 57 0.33 5.78 -11.21
C VAL A 57 -1.07 6.34 -10.92
N THR A 58 -1.18 7.35 -10.07
CA THR A 58 -2.44 8.04 -9.77
C THR A 58 -2.30 9.53 -10.03
N ASN A 59 -3.35 10.15 -10.59
CA ASN A 59 -3.38 11.60 -10.83
C ASN A 59 -3.34 12.40 -9.53
N GLU A 60 -3.69 11.77 -8.41
CA GLU A 60 -3.67 12.36 -7.09
C GLU A 60 -2.96 11.41 -6.13
N SER A 61 -1.89 11.90 -5.55
CA SER A 61 -1.13 11.13 -4.56
C SER A 61 -1.81 11.19 -3.20
N LEU A 62 -1.76 10.07 -2.45
CA LEU A 62 -2.07 10.10 -1.03
C LEU A 62 -1.07 11.01 -0.30
N THR A 63 -1.56 11.85 0.60
CA THR A 63 -0.70 12.72 1.39
C THR A 63 -0.11 11.97 2.57
N TYR A 64 1.22 11.86 2.56
CA TYR A 64 2.01 11.24 3.63
C TYR A 64 2.72 12.35 4.42
N GLU A 65 2.46 12.41 5.70
CA GLU A 65 3.05 13.43 6.56
C GLU A 65 3.27 12.88 7.97
N ASN A 66 4.48 13.01 8.49
CA ASN A 66 4.83 12.64 9.87
C ASN A 66 4.39 11.21 10.27
N GLY A 67 4.59 10.22 9.38
CA GLY A 67 4.19 8.83 9.61
C GLY A 67 2.68 8.59 9.54
N ARG A 68 1.92 9.52 8.96
CA ARG A 68 0.46 9.44 8.79
C ARG A 68 0.07 9.61 7.34
N ILE A 69 -1.07 9.05 6.98
CA ILE A 69 -1.71 9.26 5.69
C ILE A 69 -3.02 10.00 5.93
N LYS A 70 -3.19 11.13 5.24
CA LYS A 70 -4.47 11.86 5.27
C LYS A 70 -5.52 11.05 4.51
N ILE A 71 -6.67 10.82 5.13
CA ILE A 71 -7.81 10.20 4.46
C ILE A 71 -8.35 11.17 3.42
N PRO A 72 -8.46 10.79 2.12
CA PRO A 72 -9.04 11.65 1.10
C PRO A 72 -10.51 11.99 1.40
N ASP A 73 -10.86 13.25 1.19
CA ASP A 73 -12.24 13.76 1.34
C ASP A 73 -12.92 13.88 -0.03
N LYS A 74 -12.79 12.84 -0.86
CA LYS A 74 -13.34 12.76 -2.22
C LYS A 74 -14.15 11.49 -2.39
N PRO A 75 -15.10 11.46 -3.34
CA PRO A 75 -15.87 10.26 -3.65
C PRO A 75 -15.00 9.05 -4.02
N GLY A 76 -15.48 7.85 -3.75
CA GLY A 76 -14.78 6.61 -4.07
C GLY A 76 -13.54 6.41 -3.20
N LEU A 77 -12.42 6.10 -3.82
CA LEU A 77 -11.12 5.93 -3.15
C LEU A 77 -10.39 7.27 -2.92
N GLY A 78 -10.91 8.37 -3.48
CA GLY A 78 -10.29 9.69 -3.41
C GLY A 78 -9.07 9.86 -4.29
N ILE A 79 -8.84 8.95 -5.23
CA ILE A 79 -7.77 8.97 -6.23
C ILE A 79 -8.31 8.51 -7.58
N GLU A 80 -7.63 8.89 -8.66
CA GLU A 80 -7.90 8.42 -10.01
C GLU A 80 -6.65 7.76 -10.60
N LEU A 81 -6.85 6.68 -11.36
CA LEU A 81 -5.77 5.96 -12.03
C LEU A 81 -5.24 6.80 -13.20
N ASN A 82 -3.92 6.91 -13.30
CA ASN A 82 -3.24 7.44 -14.47
C ASN A 82 -2.91 6.29 -15.43
N GLU A 83 -3.81 6.03 -16.39
CA GLU A 83 -3.67 4.93 -17.33
C GLU A 83 -2.43 5.08 -18.22
N GLU A 84 -2.06 6.31 -18.60
CA GLU A 84 -0.87 6.58 -19.42
C GLU A 84 0.40 6.16 -18.70
N ALA A 85 0.54 6.52 -17.42
CA ALA A 85 1.67 6.09 -16.60
C ALA A 85 1.70 4.56 -16.42
N CYS A 86 0.54 3.91 -16.26
CA CYS A 86 0.47 2.46 -16.17
C CYS A 86 0.91 1.78 -17.47
N LEU A 87 0.53 2.32 -18.63
CA LEU A 87 0.94 1.80 -19.93
C LEU A 87 2.44 2.02 -20.21
N ALA A 88 3.02 3.10 -19.68
CA ALA A 88 4.46 3.36 -19.77
C ALA A 88 5.32 2.37 -18.96
N HIS A 89 4.72 1.71 -17.96
CA HIS A 89 5.37 0.72 -17.09
C HIS A 89 4.67 -0.65 -17.14
N PRO A 90 4.69 -1.34 -18.29
CA PRO A 90 4.02 -2.63 -18.46
C PRO A 90 4.65 -3.68 -17.56
N TYR A 91 3.86 -4.70 -17.23
CA TYR A 91 4.34 -5.84 -16.49
C TYR A 91 5.50 -6.54 -17.22
N VAL A 92 6.58 -6.75 -16.50
CA VAL A 92 7.73 -7.55 -16.95
C VAL A 92 7.83 -8.78 -16.05
N GLU A 93 7.78 -9.97 -16.64
CA GLU A 93 7.90 -11.21 -15.89
C GLU A 93 9.28 -11.32 -15.25
N HIS A 94 9.31 -11.62 -13.96
CA HIS A 94 10.54 -11.90 -13.23
C HIS A 94 10.29 -12.90 -12.11
N ASN A 95 11.29 -13.69 -11.79
CA ASN A 95 11.21 -14.62 -10.67
C ASN A 95 11.21 -13.85 -9.34
N LEU A 96 10.23 -14.14 -8.51
CA LEU A 96 10.19 -13.59 -7.17
C LEU A 96 11.36 -14.12 -6.33
N ARG A 97 12.01 -13.26 -5.58
CA ARG A 97 13.22 -13.59 -4.80
C ARG A 97 13.04 -14.79 -3.88
N HIS A 98 11.85 -14.97 -3.28
CA HIS A 98 11.59 -16.09 -2.39
C HIS A 98 11.50 -17.44 -3.11
N TYR A 99 11.22 -17.47 -4.41
CA TYR A 99 11.29 -18.69 -5.22
C TYR A 99 12.72 -19.05 -5.63
N THR A 100 13.61 -18.09 -5.70
CA THR A 100 15.01 -18.29 -6.06
C THR A 100 15.95 -18.44 -4.85
N GLY A 101 15.43 -18.29 -3.62
CA GLY A 101 16.23 -18.27 -2.39
C GLY A 101 16.96 -16.94 -2.14
N ALA A 102 16.85 -15.97 -3.02
CA ALA A 102 17.55 -14.69 -2.91
C ALA A 102 17.08 -13.78 -1.74
N LEU A 103 16.03 -14.17 -1.02
CA LEU A 103 15.60 -13.50 0.22
C LEU A 103 16.63 -13.58 1.34
N THR A 104 17.51 -14.60 1.28
CA THR A 104 18.58 -14.80 2.27
C THR A 104 19.84 -13.99 1.94
N ASP A 105 19.91 -13.42 0.74
CA ASP A 105 21.02 -12.58 0.34
C ASP A 105 21.05 -11.31 1.21
N ILE A 106 22.26 -10.91 1.57
CA ILE A 106 22.49 -9.70 2.35
C ILE A 106 21.93 -8.50 1.58
N ARG A 107 21.16 -7.66 2.28
CA ARG A 107 20.65 -6.42 1.69
C ARG A 107 21.80 -5.58 1.13
N PRO A 108 21.62 -4.92 -0.02
CA PRO A 108 22.66 -4.05 -0.56
C PRO A 108 23.05 -2.98 0.47
N ALA A 109 24.33 -2.63 0.49
CA ALA A 109 24.91 -1.69 1.46
C ALA A 109 24.32 -0.27 1.35
N LYS A 110 23.67 0.03 0.22
CA LYS A 110 22.94 1.29 0.00
C LYS A 110 21.50 0.97 -0.37
N THR A 111 20.56 1.50 0.40
CA THR A 111 19.16 1.56 0.05
C THR A 111 18.86 2.99 -0.38
N GLU A 112 18.47 3.17 -1.64
CA GLU A 112 17.98 4.45 -2.13
C GLU A 112 16.49 4.58 -1.80
N PHE A 113 16.11 5.70 -1.21
CA PHE A 113 14.73 6.02 -0.91
C PHE A 113 14.27 7.09 -1.90
N TYR A 114 13.19 6.83 -2.60
CA TYR A 114 12.57 7.76 -3.54
C TYR A 114 11.39 8.45 -2.83
N PHE A 115 11.62 9.66 -2.36
CA PHE A 115 10.63 10.48 -1.68
C PHE A 115 10.13 11.61 -2.57
#